data_4b73de23399f1ccb535e670497886945
#
_entry.id   4b73de23399f1ccb535e670497886945
#
_cell.length_a   1.000
_cell.length_b   1.000
_cell.length_c   1.000
_cell.angle_alpha   90.00
_cell.angle_beta   90.00
_cell.angle_gamma   90.00
#
_symmetry.space_group_name_H-M   'P 1'
#
loop_
_entity.id
_entity.type
_entity.pdbx_description
1 polymer ?
#
loop_
_entity_poly.entity_id
_entity_poly.type
_entity_poly.pdbx_seq_one_letter_code
_entity_poly.pdbx_strand_id
1 'polypeptide(L)'
;MTSAQTMLNRVITLAMLASMLVVHSACSMTKERDPLTPPGVIVSPYDATQGDVLWAVIPPLNESGTSIADPNEVGDAIVAAVQQIRGVRCLPLNRTIDAMRSLGFLGGIETSSDAHQIAEYLGADGVLVGSITAYDPYDPPTLGLALALYAKPGAMAQTTSASLDTRALTSAFSDFGTTAGHNFAGQPVSVVSEHLDGRNHEVQYAARAYAEGRSERQSAMQWRIYLASMDLYTQFAAHHTVGRLIDEEWLRLARQPASEGAYD
;
A
#
# COMPACT_ATOMS: atom_id res chain seq x y z
N MET A 1 53.76 29.28 -58.62
CA MET A 1 53.67 28.76 -57.22
C MET A 1 52.39 29.13 -56.45
N THR A 2 51.41 29.81 -57.06
CA THR A 2 50.24 30.33 -56.39
C THR A 2 49.01 29.40 -56.44
N SER A 3 48.96 28.46 -57.38
CA SER A 3 47.75 27.54 -57.49
C SER A 3 47.72 26.42 -56.45
N ALA A 4 48.87 25.85 -56.08
CA ALA A 4 48.99 24.80 -55.09
C ALA A 4 48.66 25.27 -53.68
N GLN A 5 49.03 26.51 -53.34
CA GLN A 5 48.78 27.13 -52.04
C GLN A 5 47.30 27.43 -51.83
N THR A 6 46.62 27.87 -52.85
CA THR A 6 45.15 28.10 -52.83
C THR A 6 44.34 26.81 -52.72
N MET A 7 44.79 25.72 -53.35
CA MET A 7 44.15 24.39 -53.17
C MET A 7 44.36 23.86 -51.76
N LEU A 8 45.55 23.97 -51.20
CA LEU A 8 45.85 23.53 -49.84
C LEU A 8 45.03 24.29 -48.78
N ASN A 9 44.91 25.59 -48.92
CA ASN A 9 44.06 26.40 -48.01
C ASN A 9 42.58 26.06 -48.11
N ARG A 10 42.07 25.73 -49.31
CA ARG A 10 40.65 25.28 -49.45
C ARG A 10 40.39 23.93 -48.81
N VAL A 11 41.32 22.99 -48.90
CA VAL A 11 41.23 21.69 -48.26
C VAL A 11 41.24 21.80 -46.73
N ILE A 12 42.13 22.66 -46.19
CA ILE A 12 42.22 22.92 -44.75
C ILE A 12 40.92 23.59 -44.20
N THR A 13 40.38 24.57 -44.92
CA THR A 13 39.12 25.22 -44.54
C THR A 13 37.90 24.25 -44.62
N LEU A 14 37.84 23.38 -45.61
CA LEU A 14 36.81 22.36 -45.72
C LEU A 14 36.92 21.31 -44.58
N ALA A 15 38.13 20.92 -44.24
CA ALA A 15 38.38 19.98 -43.14
C ALA A 15 38.03 20.59 -41.78
N MET A 16 38.31 21.87 -41.53
CA MET A 16 37.90 22.59 -40.33
C MET A 16 36.36 22.76 -40.25
N LEU A 17 35.71 23.05 -41.38
CA LEU A 17 34.26 23.18 -41.41
C LEU A 17 33.56 21.84 -41.14
N ALA A 18 34.10 20.74 -41.72
CA ALA A 18 33.58 19.37 -41.46
C ALA A 18 33.81 18.94 -40.01
N SER A 19 34.95 19.27 -39.41
CA SER A 19 35.25 19.03 -37.99
C SER A 19 34.28 19.78 -37.05
N MET A 20 33.93 21.02 -37.40
CA MET A 20 33.00 21.85 -36.61
C MET A 20 31.55 21.31 -36.68
N LEU A 21 31.13 20.69 -37.78
CA LEU A 21 29.81 20.05 -37.91
C LEU A 21 29.69 18.78 -37.06
N VAL A 22 30.74 18.00 -36.90
CA VAL A 22 30.73 16.78 -36.10
C VAL A 22 30.61 17.08 -34.60
N VAL A 23 31.17 18.18 -34.13
CA VAL A 23 31.10 18.57 -32.69
C VAL A 23 29.72 19.03 -32.27
N HIS A 24 28.87 19.53 -33.19
CA HIS A 24 27.52 19.97 -32.88
C HIS A 24 26.50 18.82 -32.82
N SER A 25 26.83 17.62 -33.31
CA SER A 25 25.94 16.45 -33.25
C SER A 25 26.02 15.67 -31.92
N ALA A 26 26.95 16.02 -31.02
CA ALA A 26 27.20 15.27 -29.80
C ALA A 26 26.39 15.72 -28.57
N CYS A 27 25.57 16.76 -28.70
CA CYS A 27 24.87 17.36 -27.53
C CYS A 27 23.34 17.26 -27.53
N SER A 28 22.73 16.34 -28.25
CA SER A 28 21.30 16.10 -28.14
C SER A 28 20.97 14.66 -27.77
N MET A 29 21.63 14.10 -26.77
CA MET A 29 21.02 13.04 -25.96
C MET A 29 20.01 13.72 -25.03
N THR A 30 18.90 14.16 -25.55
CA THR A 30 17.69 14.34 -24.77
C THR A 30 17.39 12.96 -24.21
N LYS A 31 17.77 12.77 -22.94
CA LYS A 31 17.43 11.57 -22.18
C LYS A 31 15.92 11.50 -22.16
N GLU A 32 15.36 10.66 -23.03
CA GLU A 32 13.94 10.41 -23.09
C GLU A 32 13.53 9.99 -21.66
N ARG A 33 12.70 10.81 -21.02
CA ARG A 33 12.16 10.45 -19.71
C ARG A 33 11.29 9.22 -19.95
N ASP A 34 11.72 8.08 -19.44
CA ASP A 34 10.87 6.90 -19.41
C ASP A 34 9.52 7.29 -18.80
N PRO A 35 8.41 7.00 -19.48
CA PRO A 35 7.09 7.26 -18.91
C PRO A 35 7.01 6.54 -17.57
N LEU A 36 6.53 7.25 -16.53
CA LEU A 36 6.29 6.66 -15.22
C LEU A 36 5.26 5.53 -15.40
N THR A 37 5.64 4.33 -15.01
CA THR A 37 4.68 3.24 -14.90
C THR A 37 3.74 3.57 -13.76
N PRO A 38 2.41 3.59 -13.95
CA PRO A 38 1.49 3.87 -12.85
C PRO A 38 1.64 2.80 -11.77
N PRO A 39 1.49 3.16 -10.49
CA PRO A 39 1.49 2.18 -9.42
C PRO A 39 0.34 1.17 -9.58
N GLY A 40 0.58 -0.06 -9.13
CA GLY A 40 -0.47 -1.09 -9.08
C GLY A 40 -1.68 -0.61 -8.26
N VAL A 41 -2.88 -0.93 -8.71
CA VAL A 41 -4.13 -0.56 -8.02
C VAL A 41 -4.65 -1.79 -7.28
N ILE A 42 -4.79 -1.68 -5.96
CA ILE A 42 -5.49 -2.67 -5.14
C ILE A 42 -6.99 -2.44 -5.30
N VAL A 43 -7.75 -3.51 -5.55
CA VAL A 43 -9.21 -3.47 -5.70
C VAL A 43 -9.83 -4.28 -4.59
N SER A 44 -10.83 -3.71 -3.92
CA SER A 44 -11.59 -4.42 -2.88
C SER A 44 -12.54 -5.46 -3.49
N PRO A 45 -12.88 -6.52 -2.72
CA PRO A 45 -13.83 -7.53 -3.17
C PRO A 45 -15.30 -7.12 -2.99
N TYR A 46 -15.58 -5.92 -2.50
CA TYR A 46 -16.93 -5.50 -2.11
C TYR A 46 -17.79 -5.06 -3.30
N ASP A 47 -19.11 -5.16 -3.13
CA ASP A 47 -20.04 -4.76 -4.17
C ASP A 47 -20.08 -3.24 -4.36
N ALA A 48 -19.50 -2.80 -5.46
CA ALA A 48 -19.44 -1.37 -5.82
C ALA A 48 -20.81 -0.80 -6.26
N THR A 49 -21.85 -1.61 -6.45
CA THR A 49 -23.19 -1.14 -6.86
C THR A 49 -23.88 -0.35 -5.76
N GLN A 50 -23.51 -0.59 -4.51
CA GLN A 50 -24.03 0.15 -3.34
C GLN A 50 -23.14 1.34 -2.93
N GLY A 51 -22.06 1.61 -3.67
CA GLY A 51 -21.07 2.63 -3.37
C GLY A 51 -19.82 2.06 -2.68
N ASP A 52 -18.86 2.96 -2.43
CA ASP A 52 -17.63 2.58 -1.74
C ASP A 52 -17.91 2.30 -0.26
N VAL A 53 -17.28 1.25 0.26
CA VAL A 53 -17.33 0.88 1.69
C VAL A 53 -16.53 1.89 2.50
N LEU A 54 -17.09 2.35 3.62
CA LEU A 54 -16.45 3.35 4.48
C LEU A 54 -15.70 2.66 5.63
N TRP A 55 -14.39 2.85 5.68
CA TRP A 55 -13.55 2.35 6.78
C TRP A 55 -13.06 3.48 7.69
N ALA A 56 -12.84 3.12 8.96
CA ALA A 56 -12.12 3.93 9.93
C ALA A 56 -10.90 3.16 10.43
N VAL A 57 -9.81 3.86 10.67
CA VAL A 57 -8.58 3.29 11.23
C VAL A 57 -8.41 3.81 12.65
N ILE A 58 -8.23 2.91 13.60
CA ILE A 58 -7.87 3.24 14.97
C ILE A 58 -6.34 3.33 15.03
N PRO A 59 -5.76 4.35 15.69
CA PRO A 59 -4.32 4.40 15.91
C PRO A 59 -3.81 3.06 16.48
N PRO A 60 -2.82 2.40 15.85
CA PRO A 60 -2.37 1.10 16.29
C PRO A 60 -1.74 1.17 17.68
N LEU A 61 -1.94 0.14 18.49
CA LEU A 61 -1.29 0.05 19.79
C LEU A 61 0.21 -0.22 19.62
N ASN A 62 1.05 0.53 20.32
CA ASN A 62 2.49 0.29 20.28
C ASN A 62 2.88 -0.85 21.23
N GLU A 63 3.12 -2.04 20.68
CA GLU A 63 3.58 -3.24 21.38
C GLU A 63 5.03 -3.62 20.97
N SER A 64 5.72 -2.73 20.24
CA SER A 64 7.07 -2.99 19.74
C SER A 64 8.17 -3.01 20.82
N GLY A 65 7.83 -2.63 22.04
CA GLY A 65 8.80 -2.52 23.13
C GLY A 65 9.68 -1.26 23.08
N THR A 66 9.48 -0.38 22.11
CA THR A 66 10.18 0.91 22.00
C THR A 66 9.19 2.08 22.06
N SER A 67 9.60 3.20 22.65
CA SER A 67 8.79 4.43 22.69
C SER A 67 8.96 5.33 21.45
N ILE A 68 9.84 4.95 20.51
CA ILE A 68 10.14 5.75 19.31
C ILE A 68 9.02 5.63 18.28
N ALA A 69 8.32 4.48 18.23
CA ALA A 69 7.21 4.28 17.31
C ALA A 69 6.03 5.18 17.68
N ASP A 70 5.63 6.08 16.77
CA ASP A 70 4.45 6.94 16.95
C ASP A 70 3.21 6.24 16.35
N PRO A 71 2.23 5.87 17.19
CA PRO A 71 0.99 5.25 16.70
C PRO A 71 0.19 6.12 15.74
N ASN A 72 0.25 7.43 15.85
CA ASN A 72 -0.49 8.31 14.95
C ASN A 72 0.15 8.37 13.57
N GLU A 73 1.48 8.44 13.50
CA GLU A 73 2.22 8.42 12.24
C GLU A 73 2.00 7.10 11.48
N VAL A 74 2.08 5.96 12.18
CA VAL A 74 1.76 4.65 11.59
C VAL A 74 0.28 4.58 11.20
N GLY A 75 -0.62 5.12 12.01
CA GLY A 75 -2.05 5.19 11.72
C GLY A 75 -2.36 6.01 10.47
N ASP A 76 -1.70 7.16 10.29
CA ASP A 76 -1.84 7.99 9.09
C ASP A 76 -1.31 7.27 7.84
N ALA A 77 -0.22 6.51 7.97
CA ALA A 77 0.29 5.69 6.86
C ALA A 77 -0.70 4.57 6.48
N ILE A 78 -1.37 3.95 7.46
CA ILE A 78 -2.43 2.96 7.22
C ILE A 78 -3.63 3.61 6.52
N VAL A 79 -4.09 4.78 6.99
CA VAL A 79 -5.17 5.56 6.32
C VAL A 79 -4.80 5.85 4.87
N ALA A 80 -3.58 6.33 4.62
CA ALA A 80 -3.10 6.62 3.27
C ALA A 80 -3.05 5.36 2.39
N ALA A 81 -2.71 4.20 2.94
CA ALA A 81 -2.72 2.93 2.23
C ALA A 81 -4.15 2.48 1.89
N VAL A 82 -5.10 2.58 2.82
CA VAL A 82 -6.51 2.25 2.59
C VAL A 82 -7.14 3.16 1.54
N GLN A 83 -6.81 4.45 1.52
CA GLN A 83 -7.30 5.40 0.51
C GLN A 83 -6.83 5.07 -0.92
N GLN A 84 -5.80 4.24 -1.09
CA GLN A 84 -5.35 3.78 -2.41
C GLN A 84 -6.14 2.56 -2.93
N ILE A 85 -7.03 1.99 -2.13
CA ILE A 85 -7.86 0.83 -2.51
C ILE A 85 -9.09 1.32 -3.26
N ARG A 86 -9.30 0.80 -4.45
CA ARG A 86 -10.53 1.06 -5.20
C ARG A 86 -11.72 0.36 -4.55
N GLY A 87 -12.80 1.09 -4.30
CA GLY A 87 -14.03 0.58 -3.69
C GLY A 87 -14.04 0.68 -2.17
N VAL A 88 -13.01 1.31 -1.57
CA VAL A 88 -12.96 1.63 -0.14
C VAL A 88 -12.68 3.11 0.04
N ARG A 89 -13.42 3.75 0.92
CA ARG A 89 -13.15 5.10 1.42
C ARG A 89 -12.68 4.99 2.85
N CYS A 90 -11.72 5.81 3.26
CA CYS A 90 -11.22 5.85 4.62
C CYS A 90 -11.45 7.21 5.26
N LEU A 91 -11.93 7.20 6.50
CA LEU A 91 -12.00 8.42 7.30
C LEU A 91 -10.59 8.88 7.68
N PRO A 92 -10.33 10.19 7.74
CA PRO A 92 -9.08 10.71 8.26
C PRO A 92 -8.89 10.28 9.73
N LEU A 93 -7.64 9.98 10.12
CA LEU A 93 -7.32 9.44 11.45
C LEU A 93 -7.82 10.33 12.60
N ASN A 94 -7.73 11.64 12.45
CA ASN A 94 -8.20 12.59 13.46
C ASN A 94 -9.70 12.45 13.79
N ARG A 95 -10.54 12.05 12.80
CA ARG A 95 -11.97 11.81 13.02
C ARG A 95 -12.19 10.58 13.91
N THR A 96 -11.39 9.54 13.71
CA THR A 96 -11.43 8.35 14.56
C THR A 96 -10.96 8.66 15.98
N ILE A 97 -9.86 9.43 16.11
CA ILE A 97 -9.35 9.88 17.41
C ILE A 97 -10.40 10.72 18.16
N ASP A 98 -11.09 11.62 17.47
CA ASP A 98 -12.15 12.43 18.07
C ASP A 98 -13.36 11.58 18.52
N ALA A 99 -13.72 10.56 17.73
CA ALA A 99 -14.75 9.59 18.12
C ALA A 99 -14.34 8.79 19.36
N MET A 100 -13.11 8.28 19.39
CA MET A 100 -12.54 7.58 20.56
C MET A 100 -12.58 8.45 21.81
N ARG A 101 -12.18 9.71 21.68
CA ARG A 101 -12.22 10.68 22.80
C ARG A 101 -13.65 10.90 23.28
N SER A 102 -14.60 11.05 22.37
CA SER A 102 -16.02 11.27 22.69
C SER A 102 -16.66 10.08 23.38
N LEU A 103 -16.22 8.86 23.04
CA LEU A 103 -16.69 7.60 23.63
C LEU A 103 -15.92 7.19 24.90
N GLY A 104 -14.86 7.92 25.27
CA GLY A 104 -14.07 7.64 26.46
C GLY A 104 -12.94 6.62 26.27
N PHE A 105 -12.59 6.24 25.03
CA PHE A 105 -11.53 5.27 24.71
C PHE A 105 -10.14 5.93 24.59
N LEU A 106 -9.76 6.76 25.56
CA LEU A 106 -8.49 7.50 25.52
C LEU A 106 -7.24 6.62 25.63
N GLY A 107 -7.37 5.43 26.22
CA GLY A 107 -6.27 4.43 26.36
C GLY A 107 -6.16 3.46 25.21
N GLY A 108 -6.95 3.61 24.16
CA GLY A 108 -7.13 2.61 23.11
C GLY A 108 -8.43 1.83 23.27
N ILE A 109 -8.61 0.83 22.43
CA ILE A 109 -9.74 -0.11 22.52
C ILE A 109 -9.27 -1.43 23.13
N GLU A 110 -10.08 -2.03 23.99
CA GLU A 110 -9.76 -3.27 24.68
C GLU A 110 -10.61 -4.45 24.17
N THR A 111 -11.78 -4.15 23.61
CA THR A 111 -12.72 -5.16 23.19
C THR A 111 -13.23 -4.96 21.75
N SER A 112 -13.71 -6.04 21.16
CA SER A 112 -14.41 -5.96 19.87
C SER A 112 -15.69 -5.09 19.95
N SER A 113 -16.33 -5.03 21.11
CA SER A 113 -17.49 -4.16 21.36
C SER A 113 -17.12 -2.69 21.20
N ASP A 114 -15.93 -2.28 21.64
CA ASP A 114 -15.46 -0.90 21.52
C ASP A 114 -15.25 -0.53 20.05
N ALA A 115 -14.66 -1.46 19.26
CA ALA A 115 -14.52 -1.29 17.81
C ALA A 115 -15.88 -1.10 17.11
N HIS A 116 -16.89 -1.87 17.50
CA HIS A 116 -18.25 -1.73 16.96
C HIS A 116 -18.91 -0.41 17.38
N GLN A 117 -18.72 0.04 18.61
CA GLN A 117 -19.23 1.34 19.06
C GLN A 117 -18.61 2.49 18.27
N ILE A 118 -17.32 2.42 17.98
CA ILE A 118 -16.62 3.40 17.12
C ILE A 118 -17.16 3.35 15.69
N ALA A 119 -17.36 2.14 15.13
CA ALA A 119 -17.94 1.98 13.80
C ALA A 119 -19.34 2.61 13.71
N GLU A 120 -20.18 2.35 14.71
CA GLU A 120 -21.54 2.89 14.77
C GLU A 120 -21.54 4.42 14.92
N TYR A 121 -20.73 4.94 15.82
CA TYR A 121 -20.59 6.38 16.04
C TYR A 121 -20.14 7.14 14.79
N LEU A 122 -19.20 6.57 14.03
CA LEU A 122 -18.67 7.15 12.80
C LEU A 122 -19.52 6.85 11.56
N GLY A 123 -20.49 5.93 11.65
CA GLY A 123 -21.23 5.43 10.49
C GLY A 123 -20.32 4.63 9.53
N ALA A 124 -19.23 4.05 10.03
CA ALA A 124 -18.31 3.25 9.25
C ALA A 124 -18.84 1.83 9.05
N ASP A 125 -18.54 1.26 7.87
CA ASP A 125 -18.89 -0.14 7.54
C ASP A 125 -17.84 -1.12 8.07
N GLY A 126 -16.60 -0.64 8.23
CA GLY A 126 -15.50 -1.40 8.80
C GLY A 126 -14.57 -0.54 9.65
N VAL A 127 -14.00 -1.17 10.68
CA VAL A 127 -12.99 -0.55 11.55
C VAL A 127 -11.73 -1.41 11.56
N LEU A 128 -10.60 -0.79 11.23
CA LEU A 128 -9.27 -1.37 11.31
C LEU A 128 -8.68 -1.08 12.69
N VAL A 129 -8.36 -2.14 13.39
CA VAL A 129 -7.64 -2.13 14.66
C VAL A 129 -6.26 -2.71 14.42
N GLY A 130 -5.21 -2.08 14.93
CA GLY A 130 -3.85 -2.52 14.69
C GLY A 130 -2.96 -2.51 15.91
N SER A 131 -1.82 -3.18 15.75
CA SER A 131 -0.71 -3.17 16.71
C SER A 131 0.61 -3.10 15.95
N ILE A 132 1.55 -2.29 16.48
CA ILE A 132 2.94 -2.22 16.02
C ILE A 132 3.70 -3.25 16.85
N THR A 133 4.03 -4.39 16.25
CA THR A 133 4.64 -5.53 16.96
C THR A 133 6.17 -5.51 16.96
N ALA A 134 6.78 -4.75 16.03
CA ALA A 134 8.22 -4.50 15.98
C ALA A 134 8.47 -3.12 15.35
N TYR A 135 9.51 -2.44 15.82
CA TYR A 135 9.91 -1.15 15.25
C TYR A 135 11.41 -0.94 15.46
N ASP A 136 12.17 -0.97 14.38
CA ASP A 136 13.59 -0.63 14.35
C ASP A 136 13.82 0.36 13.20
N PRO A 137 14.12 1.65 13.49
CA PRO A 137 14.30 2.67 12.45
C PRO A 137 15.69 2.66 11.80
N TYR A 138 16.61 1.84 12.27
CA TYR A 138 17.98 1.80 11.75
C TYR A 138 18.05 1.04 10.43
N ASP A 139 18.92 1.52 9.53
CA ASP A 139 19.11 0.96 8.19
C ASP A 139 19.80 -0.43 8.23
N PRO A 140 19.19 -1.44 7.62
CA PRO A 140 17.82 -1.54 7.06
C PRO A 140 16.74 -1.63 8.15
N PRO A 141 15.64 -0.87 7.99
CA PRO A 141 14.60 -0.79 9.01
C PRO A 141 13.78 -2.07 9.14
N THR A 142 13.11 -2.22 10.28
CA THR A 142 12.16 -3.30 10.55
C THR A 142 10.86 -2.71 11.09
N LEU A 143 9.72 -3.14 10.55
CA LEU A 143 8.39 -2.81 11.04
C LEU A 143 7.51 -4.05 11.06
N GLY A 144 6.99 -4.38 12.24
CA GLY A 144 5.96 -5.39 12.42
C GLY A 144 4.60 -4.72 12.58
N LEU A 145 3.61 -5.14 11.78
CA LEU A 145 2.23 -4.65 11.85
C LEU A 145 1.27 -5.84 11.93
N ALA A 146 0.38 -5.82 12.92
CA ALA A 146 -0.79 -6.68 12.94
C ALA A 146 -2.05 -5.83 12.75
N LEU A 147 -2.93 -6.22 11.82
CA LEU A 147 -4.18 -5.53 11.53
C LEU A 147 -5.34 -6.51 11.61
N ALA A 148 -6.42 -6.07 12.24
CA ALA A 148 -7.68 -6.78 12.37
C ALA A 148 -8.83 -5.90 11.84
N LEU A 149 -9.63 -6.44 10.92
CA LEU A 149 -10.78 -5.74 10.37
C LEU A 149 -12.05 -6.20 11.09
N TYR A 150 -12.76 -5.27 11.67
CA TYR A 150 -14.09 -5.47 12.24
C TYR A 150 -15.13 -4.88 11.29
N ALA A 151 -16.06 -5.70 10.83
CA ALA A 151 -17.09 -5.30 9.88
C ALA A 151 -18.45 -5.16 10.56
N LYS A 152 -19.21 -4.15 10.14
CA LYS A 152 -20.62 -4.06 10.46
C LYS A 152 -21.37 -5.21 9.79
N PRO A 153 -22.28 -5.91 10.50
CA PRO A 153 -23.05 -7.00 9.91
C PRO A 153 -23.76 -6.58 8.63
N GLY A 154 -23.55 -7.32 7.54
CA GLY A 154 -24.17 -7.09 6.23
C GLY A 154 -23.60 -5.96 5.38
N ALA A 155 -22.66 -5.17 5.89
CA ALA A 155 -22.15 -3.99 5.17
C ALA A 155 -21.10 -4.31 4.09
N MET A 156 -20.36 -5.42 4.22
CA MET A 156 -19.27 -5.78 3.31
C MET A 156 -19.58 -7.11 2.61
N ALA A 157 -20.53 -7.05 1.66
CA ALA A 157 -20.93 -8.19 0.85
C ALA A 157 -20.05 -8.34 -0.40
N GLN A 158 -20.04 -9.54 -0.97
CA GLN A 158 -19.26 -9.87 -2.17
C GLN A 158 -19.85 -9.20 -3.42
N THR A 159 -18.97 -8.74 -4.31
CA THR A 159 -19.36 -8.37 -5.69
C THR A 159 -19.74 -9.62 -6.49
N THR A 160 -20.97 -9.67 -6.99
CA THR A 160 -21.54 -10.86 -7.68
C THR A 160 -20.92 -11.13 -9.07
N SER A 161 -20.05 -10.28 -9.59
CA SER A 161 -19.58 -10.34 -10.98
C SER A 161 -18.06 -10.42 -11.19
N ALA A 162 -17.25 -10.56 -10.14
CA ALA A 162 -15.82 -10.74 -10.32
C ALA A 162 -15.51 -12.22 -10.60
N SER A 163 -15.09 -12.54 -11.82
CA SER A 163 -14.45 -13.82 -12.10
C SER A 163 -13.15 -13.89 -11.31
N LEU A 164 -13.15 -14.70 -10.26
CA LEU A 164 -11.98 -14.90 -9.41
C LEU A 164 -10.89 -15.62 -10.21
N ASP A 165 -9.71 -15.04 -10.30
CA ASP A 165 -8.53 -15.75 -10.78
C ASP A 165 -8.12 -16.80 -9.73
N THR A 166 -8.53 -18.04 -9.98
CA THR A 166 -8.24 -19.18 -9.09
C THR A 166 -6.73 -19.45 -8.93
N ARG A 167 -5.88 -18.88 -9.77
CA ARG A 167 -4.42 -18.99 -9.65
C ARG A 167 -3.86 -18.10 -8.53
N ALA A 168 -4.42 -16.91 -8.32
CA ALA A 168 -4.02 -16.05 -7.21
C ALA A 168 -4.41 -16.66 -5.85
N LEU A 169 -5.51 -17.43 -5.80
CA LEU A 169 -5.99 -18.10 -4.59
C LEU A 169 -5.10 -19.27 -4.14
N THR A 170 -4.36 -19.90 -5.04
CA THR A 170 -3.48 -21.05 -4.72
C THR A 170 -2.15 -20.65 -4.09
N SER A 171 -1.77 -19.38 -4.14
CA SER A 171 -0.53 -18.87 -3.55
C SER A 171 -0.70 -18.26 -2.15
N ALA A 172 -1.93 -18.14 -1.65
CA ALA A 172 -2.20 -17.64 -0.31
C ALA A 172 -1.97 -18.77 0.71
N PHE A 173 -0.93 -18.65 1.51
CA PHE A 173 -0.68 -19.51 2.67
C PHE A 173 -1.76 -19.22 3.72
N SER A 174 -2.72 -20.14 3.85
CA SER A 174 -3.71 -20.12 4.92
C SER A 174 -3.39 -21.20 5.94
N ASP A 175 -2.77 -20.80 7.03
CA ASP A 175 -2.57 -21.67 8.19
C ASP A 175 -3.19 -21.06 9.45
N PHE A 176 -4.52 -20.91 9.42
CA PHE A 176 -5.33 -20.78 10.65
C PHE A 176 -6.68 -21.42 10.41
N GLY A 177 -6.95 -22.47 11.19
CA GLY A 177 -8.17 -23.24 11.15
C GLY A 177 -9.41 -22.39 11.33
N THR A 178 -10.15 -22.21 10.27
CA THR A 178 -11.43 -21.51 10.26
C THR A 178 -12.55 -22.49 10.62
N THR A 179 -13.13 -22.26 11.76
CA THR A 179 -14.46 -22.79 12.08
C THR A 179 -15.49 -22.00 11.28
N ALA A 180 -16.06 -22.63 10.26
CA ALA A 180 -17.12 -22.07 9.46
C ALA A 180 -18.38 -21.81 10.32
N GLY A 181 -18.92 -20.60 10.18
CA GLY A 181 -20.31 -20.30 10.50
C GLY A 181 -20.63 -20.00 11.95
N HIS A 182 -20.27 -18.80 12.42
CA HIS A 182 -20.91 -18.22 13.60
C HIS A 182 -21.01 -16.69 13.44
N ASN A 183 -22.08 -16.12 13.97
CA ASN A 183 -22.38 -14.70 14.03
C ASN A 183 -21.13 -13.88 14.40
N PHE A 184 -20.60 -13.11 13.46
CA PHE A 184 -19.38 -12.32 13.59
C PHE A 184 -19.46 -11.15 14.58
N ALA A 185 -20.45 -11.09 15.44
CA ALA A 185 -20.73 -9.99 16.35
C ALA A 185 -19.64 -9.71 17.41
N GLY A 186 -18.53 -10.45 17.40
CA GLY A 186 -17.50 -10.25 18.41
C GLY A 186 -16.07 -10.56 17.94
N GLN A 187 -15.87 -11.00 16.70
CA GLN A 187 -14.55 -11.33 16.18
C GLN A 187 -14.22 -10.53 14.91
N PRO A 188 -12.95 -10.25 14.64
CA PRO A 188 -12.56 -9.63 13.38
C PRO A 188 -12.92 -10.54 12.20
N VAL A 189 -13.32 -9.93 11.09
CA VAL A 189 -13.67 -10.68 9.86
C VAL A 189 -12.43 -11.13 9.11
N SER A 190 -11.33 -10.36 9.20
CA SER A 190 -10.03 -10.69 8.63
C SER A 190 -8.91 -10.17 9.54
N VAL A 191 -7.83 -10.92 9.60
CA VAL A 191 -6.64 -10.58 10.40
C VAL A 191 -5.41 -10.85 9.56
N VAL A 192 -4.45 -9.94 9.62
CA VAL A 192 -3.13 -10.10 9.00
C VAL A 192 -2.05 -9.68 9.99
N SER A 193 -0.93 -10.37 9.98
CA SER A 193 0.25 -9.99 10.75
C SER A 193 1.48 -10.14 9.87
N GLU A 194 2.18 -9.03 9.66
CA GLU A 194 3.37 -8.97 8.83
C GLU A 194 4.56 -8.48 9.66
N HIS A 195 5.69 -9.16 9.51
CA HIS A 195 6.97 -8.75 10.07
C HIS A 195 7.93 -8.44 8.93
N LEU A 196 8.06 -7.17 8.63
CA LEU A 196 8.84 -6.67 7.49
C LEU A 196 10.23 -6.28 7.99
N ASP A 197 11.23 -7.12 7.71
CA ASP A 197 12.65 -6.84 7.94
C ASP A 197 13.30 -6.43 6.62
N GLY A 198 13.81 -5.20 6.54
CA GLY A 198 14.48 -4.66 5.34
C GLY A 198 15.72 -5.44 4.88
N ARG A 199 16.23 -6.37 5.70
CA ARG A 199 17.31 -7.31 5.33
C ARG A 199 16.80 -8.49 4.51
N ASN A 200 15.51 -8.81 4.61
CA ASN A 200 14.90 -9.93 3.90
C ASN A 200 14.74 -9.61 2.41
N HIS A 201 15.18 -10.54 1.56
CA HIS A 201 15.08 -10.38 0.10
C HIS A 201 13.64 -10.27 -0.41
N GLU A 202 12.68 -10.97 0.21
CA GLU A 202 11.27 -10.87 -0.16
C GLU A 202 10.71 -9.49 0.13
N VAL A 203 11.07 -8.93 1.30
CA VAL A 203 10.70 -7.56 1.68
C VAL A 203 11.33 -6.54 0.74
N GLN A 204 12.61 -6.73 0.37
CA GLN A 204 13.29 -5.87 -0.60
C GLN A 204 12.64 -5.93 -1.98
N TYR A 205 12.21 -7.13 -2.40
CA TYR A 205 11.48 -7.29 -3.66
C TYR A 205 10.12 -6.60 -3.63
N ALA A 206 9.38 -6.76 -2.52
CA ALA A 206 8.10 -6.06 -2.31
C ALA A 206 8.27 -4.54 -2.28
N ALA A 207 9.30 -4.03 -1.59
CA ALA A 207 9.62 -2.60 -1.55
C ALA A 207 9.99 -2.06 -2.95
N ARG A 208 10.69 -2.85 -3.75
CA ARG A 208 10.98 -2.49 -5.15
C ARG A 208 9.71 -2.41 -6.00
N ALA A 209 8.83 -3.39 -5.88
CA ALA A 209 7.54 -3.39 -6.59
C ALA A 209 6.66 -2.20 -6.16
N TYR A 210 6.63 -1.90 -4.86
CA TYR A 210 5.93 -0.72 -4.33
C TYR A 210 6.47 0.60 -4.90
N ALA A 211 7.79 0.69 -5.06
CA ALA A 211 8.46 1.88 -5.58
C ALA A 211 8.16 2.13 -7.08
N GLU A 212 7.70 1.12 -7.82
CA GLU A 212 7.32 1.29 -9.22
C GLU A 212 6.17 2.28 -9.35
N GLY A 213 6.39 3.32 -10.17
CA GLY A 213 5.44 4.43 -10.33
C GLY A 213 5.42 5.46 -9.19
N ARG A 214 6.14 5.23 -8.08
CA ARG A 214 6.23 6.13 -6.93
C ARG A 214 7.61 6.78 -6.78
N SER A 215 8.66 6.14 -7.26
CA SER A 215 10.02 6.66 -7.20
C SER A 215 10.56 6.98 -8.58
N GLU A 216 11.44 8.00 -8.67
CA GLU A 216 12.11 8.37 -9.90
C GLU A 216 13.20 7.33 -10.22
N ARG A 217 13.10 6.64 -11.37
CA ARG A 217 14.06 5.60 -11.82
C ARG A 217 15.49 6.13 -11.96
N GLN A 218 15.65 7.44 -12.17
CA GLN A 218 16.93 8.08 -12.34
C GLN A 218 17.55 8.57 -11.03
N SER A 219 16.84 8.45 -9.91
CA SER A 219 17.37 8.73 -8.59
C SER A 219 18.53 7.79 -8.26
N ALA A 220 19.57 8.30 -7.58
CA ALA A 220 20.71 7.48 -7.16
C ALA A 220 20.31 6.33 -6.24
N MET A 221 19.30 6.51 -5.42
CA MET A 221 18.80 5.50 -4.48
C MET A 221 17.67 4.65 -5.06
N GLN A 222 16.91 5.16 -6.05
CA GLN A 222 15.78 4.47 -6.63
C GLN A 222 14.83 3.92 -5.54
N TRP A 223 14.41 2.65 -5.65
CA TRP A 223 13.56 1.99 -4.66
C TRP A 223 14.19 1.86 -3.26
N ARG A 224 15.54 1.90 -3.17
CA ARG A 224 16.25 1.79 -1.89
C ARG A 224 15.97 2.95 -0.93
N ILE A 225 15.44 4.07 -1.41
CA ILE A 225 15.02 5.18 -0.55
C ILE A 225 13.96 4.74 0.46
N TYR A 226 13.11 3.76 0.09
CA TYR A 226 12.11 3.19 0.99
C TYR A 226 12.72 2.32 2.10
N LEU A 227 13.95 1.85 1.95
CA LEU A 227 14.69 1.15 2.99
C LEU A 227 15.64 2.06 3.78
N ALA A 228 15.87 3.28 3.34
CA ALA A 228 16.79 4.22 3.98
C ALA A 228 16.10 5.26 4.87
N SER A 229 14.77 5.37 4.78
CA SER A 229 13.96 6.30 5.58
C SER A 229 12.83 5.55 6.23
N MET A 230 12.73 5.62 7.56
CA MET A 230 11.68 4.95 8.32
C MET A 230 10.29 5.45 7.93
N ASP A 231 10.11 6.74 7.64
CA ASP A 231 8.83 7.31 7.20
C ASP A 231 8.36 6.67 5.88
N LEU A 232 9.28 6.56 4.90
CA LEU A 232 8.98 5.92 3.62
C LEU A 232 8.80 4.41 3.78
N TYR A 233 9.56 3.78 4.67
CA TYR A 233 9.41 2.37 5.00
C TYR A 233 8.06 2.09 5.64
N THR A 234 7.59 2.96 6.54
CA THR A 234 6.27 2.86 7.17
C THR A 234 5.16 2.95 6.13
N GLN A 235 5.28 3.86 5.15
CA GLN A 235 4.31 3.95 4.03
C GLN A 235 4.28 2.66 3.20
N PHE A 236 5.46 2.11 2.87
CA PHE A 236 5.56 0.83 2.17
C PHE A 236 4.95 -0.29 3.00
N ALA A 237 5.33 -0.42 4.27
CA ALA A 237 4.87 -1.47 5.17
C ALA A 237 3.34 -1.43 5.37
N ALA A 238 2.78 -0.23 5.59
CA ALA A 238 1.34 -0.04 5.70
C ALA A 238 0.62 -0.47 4.42
N HIS A 239 1.11 -0.05 3.23
CA HIS A 239 0.53 -0.46 1.95
C HIS A 239 0.61 -1.98 1.73
N HIS A 240 1.74 -2.60 2.06
CA HIS A 240 1.93 -4.04 1.94
C HIS A 240 0.95 -4.80 2.85
N THR A 241 0.90 -4.44 4.14
CA THR A 241 0.03 -5.10 5.13
C THR A 241 -1.46 -4.91 4.81
N VAL A 242 -1.86 -3.72 4.38
CA VAL A 242 -3.24 -3.45 3.94
C VAL A 242 -3.57 -4.23 2.65
N GLY A 243 -2.63 -4.36 1.73
CA GLY A 243 -2.79 -5.21 0.54
C GLY A 243 -3.04 -6.67 0.92
N ARG A 244 -2.25 -7.21 1.84
CA ARG A 244 -2.44 -8.57 2.37
C ARG A 244 -3.81 -8.74 3.05
N LEU A 245 -4.27 -7.72 3.77
CA LEU A 245 -5.60 -7.74 4.38
C LEU A 245 -6.71 -7.82 3.31
N ILE A 246 -6.58 -7.12 2.20
CA ILE A 246 -7.53 -7.21 1.08
C ILE A 246 -7.48 -8.58 0.42
N ASP A 247 -6.30 -9.21 0.30
CA ASP A 247 -6.18 -10.59 -0.18
C ASP A 247 -6.96 -11.56 0.73
N GLU A 248 -6.86 -11.40 2.06
CA GLU A 248 -7.64 -12.18 3.02
C GLU A 248 -9.16 -11.92 2.88
N GLU A 249 -9.57 -10.69 2.62
CA GLU A 249 -10.99 -10.36 2.36
C GLU A 249 -11.50 -11.02 1.06
N TRP A 250 -10.71 -11.06 -0.01
CA TRP A 250 -11.03 -11.83 -1.20
C TRP A 250 -11.23 -13.32 -0.88
N LEU A 251 -10.33 -13.90 -0.08
CA LEU A 251 -10.43 -15.30 0.34
C LEU A 251 -11.65 -15.55 1.23
N ARG A 252 -11.95 -14.66 2.17
CA ARG A 252 -13.10 -14.75 3.06
C ARG A 252 -14.39 -14.78 2.26
N LEU A 253 -14.57 -13.82 1.35
CA LEU A 253 -15.77 -13.71 0.55
C LEU A 253 -15.92 -14.84 -0.46
N ALA A 254 -14.83 -15.33 -1.03
CA ALA A 254 -14.85 -16.49 -1.93
C ALA A 254 -15.30 -17.79 -1.22
N ARG A 255 -15.10 -17.89 0.10
CA ARG A 255 -15.52 -19.05 0.91
C ARG A 255 -16.98 -18.96 1.39
N GLN A 256 -17.59 -17.78 1.35
CA GLN A 256 -19.00 -17.64 1.69
C GLN A 256 -19.85 -18.26 0.55
N PRO A 257 -20.69 -19.29 0.83
CA PRO A 257 -21.60 -19.77 -0.19
C PRO A 257 -22.50 -18.61 -0.62
N ALA A 258 -22.68 -18.47 -1.94
CA ALA A 258 -23.66 -17.54 -2.45
C ALA A 258 -24.98 -17.78 -1.69
N SER A 259 -25.48 -16.77 -0.99
CA SER A 259 -26.80 -16.87 -0.34
C SER A 259 -27.74 -17.26 -1.45
N GLU A 260 -28.29 -18.50 -1.36
CA GLU A 260 -29.37 -18.96 -2.23
C GLU A 260 -30.45 -17.88 -2.20
N GLY A 261 -30.61 -17.21 -3.35
CA GLY A 261 -31.66 -16.25 -3.53
C GLY A 261 -32.96 -16.91 -3.14
N ALA A 262 -33.61 -16.38 -2.14
CA ALA A 262 -34.98 -16.74 -1.80
C ALA A 262 -35.84 -16.50 -3.05
N TYR A 263 -36.07 -17.58 -3.80
CA TYR A 263 -37.19 -17.69 -4.69
C TYR A 263 -38.34 -18.22 -3.82
N ASP A 264 -39.18 -17.33 -3.39
CA ASP A 264 -40.58 -17.57 -3.06
C ASP A 264 -41.42 -16.42 -3.59
#